data_1229091f01cba372498d3809adc38594
#
_entry.id   1229091f01cba372498d3809adc38594
#
_cell.length_a   1.000
_cell.length_b   1.000
_cell.length_c   1.000
_cell.angle_alpha   90.00
_cell.angle_beta   90.00
_cell.angle_gamma   90.00
#
_symmetry.space_group_name_H-M   'P 1'
#
loop_
_entity.id
_entity.type
_entity.pdbx_description
1 polymer ?
#
loop_
_entity_poly.entity_id
_entity_poly.type
_entity_poly.pdbx_seq_one_letter_code
_entity_poly.pdbx_strand_id
1 'polypeptide(L)'
;MTRKEIKIGSKVIYRGNFGMGCPEKVIIKSIDKCKKERDKYGDAVESIDWDMKNYGCFTLSNGHWCYGEQIDSLLDEEEPKEEIEVRVTFRSEVYIKGKTMEEIKDKWEELPLFSADALETYNAEYIEMCSSERVDDNSYNNIDL
;
A
#
# COMPACT_ATOMS: atom_id res chain seq x y z
N MET A 1 -5.96 20.88 -21.51
CA MET A 1 -5.45 19.53 -21.14
C MET A 1 -4.10 19.71 -20.53
N THR A 2 -3.94 19.37 -19.29
CA THR A 2 -2.64 19.36 -18.59
C THR A 2 -1.82 18.22 -19.20
N ARG A 3 -0.67 18.55 -19.78
CA ARG A 3 0.26 17.53 -20.28
C ARG A 3 0.77 16.72 -19.10
N LYS A 4 0.67 15.41 -19.20
CA LYS A 4 1.22 14.51 -18.20
C LYS A 4 2.74 14.46 -18.38
N GLU A 5 3.49 14.80 -17.33
CA GLU A 5 4.92 14.99 -17.38
C GLU A 5 5.59 14.34 -16.16
N ILE A 6 6.70 13.63 -16.39
CA ILE A 6 7.52 13.07 -15.31
C ILE A 6 8.59 14.11 -14.98
N LYS A 7 8.70 14.49 -13.71
CA LYS A 7 9.68 15.46 -13.18
C LYS A 7 10.59 14.79 -12.15
N ILE A 8 11.73 15.41 -11.90
CA ILE A 8 12.54 15.06 -10.73
C ILE A 8 11.68 15.26 -9.48
N GLY A 9 11.61 14.25 -8.61
CA GLY A 9 10.73 14.21 -7.44
C GLY A 9 9.36 13.57 -7.68
N SER A 10 8.98 13.28 -8.93
CA SER A 10 7.74 12.56 -9.22
C SER A 10 7.75 11.18 -8.59
N LYS A 11 6.60 10.79 -8.03
CA LYS A 11 6.34 9.43 -7.54
C LYS A 11 5.78 8.60 -8.67
N VAL A 12 6.36 7.45 -8.91
CA VAL A 12 5.96 6.55 -9.99
C VAL A 12 5.86 5.11 -9.51
N ILE A 13 5.08 4.31 -10.23
CA ILE A 13 5.11 2.85 -10.09
C ILE A 13 6.10 2.31 -11.11
N TYR A 14 7.08 1.60 -10.63
CA TYR A 14 8.18 1.03 -11.38
C TYR A 14 8.19 -0.49 -11.26
N ARG A 15 8.59 -1.17 -12.32
CA ARG A 15 8.85 -2.62 -12.32
C ARG A 15 10.30 -2.88 -12.65
N GLY A 16 11.00 -3.55 -11.73
CA GLY A 16 12.35 -4.03 -11.95
C GLY A 16 12.41 -5.17 -12.98
N ASN A 17 13.59 -5.71 -13.17
CA ASN A 17 13.82 -6.85 -14.07
C ASN A 17 13.19 -6.63 -15.47
N PHE A 18 13.52 -5.50 -16.08
CA PHE A 18 13.01 -5.10 -17.42
C PHE A 18 11.47 -5.11 -17.55
N GLY A 19 10.76 -4.74 -16.48
CA GLY A 19 9.30 -4.68 -16.44
C GLY A 19 8.63 -5.98 -16.01
N MET A 20 9.37 -7.02 -15.70
CA MET A 20 8.85 -8.33 -15.27
C MET A 20 8.76 -8.46 -13.73
N GLY A 21 9.33 -7.52 -12.98
CA GLY A 21 9.32 -7.51 -11.53
C GLY A 21 7.97 -7.07 -10.95
N CYS A 22 7.85 -7.20 -9.63
CA CYS A 22 6.71 -6.67 -8.90
C CYS A 22 6.68 -5.14 -8.96
N PRO A 23 5.50 -4.51 -8.99
CA PRO A 23 5.39 -3.08 -8.97
C PRO A 23 5.90 -2.52 -7.63
N GLU A 24 6.71 -1.48 -7.73
CA GLU A 24 7.30 -0.79 -6.59
C GLU A 24 7.08 0.73 -6.74
N LYS A 25 6.73 1.39 -5.65
CA LYS A 25 6.60 2.83 -5.61
C LYS A 25 7.95 3.47 -5.36
N VAL A 26 8.41 4.28 -6.29
CA VAL A 26 9.71 4.97 -6.23
C VAL A 26 9.60 6.44 -6.58
N ILE A 27 10.63 7.20 -6.25
CA ILE A 27 10.74 8.62 -6.57
C ILE A 27 11.83 8.79 -7.64
N ILE A 28 11.55 9.60 -8.65
CA ILE A 28 12.52 9.97 -9.68
C ILE A 28 13.57 10.89 -9.10
N LYS A 29 14.83 10.53 -9.19
CA LYS A 29 15.96 11.32 -8.68
C LYS A 29 16.68 12.09 -9.79
N SER A 30 16.82 11.51 -10.97
CA SER A 30 17.35 12.18 -12.14
C SER A 30 16.74 11.63 -13.41
N ILE A 31 16.79 12.41 -14.46
CA ILE A 31 16.25 12.06 -15.78
C ILE A 31 17.31 12.41 -16.82
N ASP A 32 17.66 11.43 -17.62
CA ASP A 32 18.52 11.60 -18.79
C ASP A 32 17.69 11.37 -20.05
N LYS A 33 17.59 12.38 -20.92
CA LYS A 33 16.87 12.28 -22.18
C LYS A 33 17.80 11.75 -23.27
N CYS A 34 17.51 10.60 -23.76
CA CYS A 34 18.28 9.87 -24.74
C CYS A 34 17.83 10.21 -26.17
N LYS A 35 18.74 10.08 -27.14
CA LYS A 35 18.43 10.31 -28.55
C LYS A 35 17.61 9.16 -29.14
N LYS A 36 17.81 7.96 -28.60
CA LYS A 36 17.13 6.75 -29.02
C LYS A 36 16.52 6.08 -27.80
N GLU A 37 15.47 5.34 -28.06
CA GLU A 37 14.90 4.43 -27.09
C GLU A 37 16.00 3.45 -26.61
N ARG A 38 16.09 3.24 -25.31
CA ARG A 38 17.07 2.39 -24.63
C ARG A 38 18.54 2.82 -24.70
N ASP A 39 18.81 4.05 -25.09
CA ASP A 39 20.12 4.62 -24.81
C ASP A 39 20.27 4.87 -23.30
N LYS A 40 21.38 4.45 -22.73
CA LYS A 40 21.66 4.63 -21.30
C LYS A 40 22.16 6.05 -20.96
N TYR A 41 22.74 6.71 -21.90
CA TYR A 41 23.34 8.04 -21.71
C TYR A 41 22.64 9.06 -22.60
N GLY A 42 22.28 10.18 -22.00
CA GLY A 42 21.62 11.26 -22.65
C GLY A 42 21.84 12.58 -21.91
N ASP A 43 21.21 13.63 -22.38
CA ASP A 43 21.29 14.93 -21.74
C ASP A 43 20.41 14.94 -20.48
N ALA A 44 20.97 15.41 -19.35
CA ALA A 44 20.23 15.59 -18.13
C ALA A 44 19.11 16.63 -18.33
N VAL A 45 17.91 16.29 -17.93
CA VAL A 45 16.72 17.15 -18.01
C VAL A 45 15.97 17.13 -16.69
N GLU A 46 15.18 18.17 -16.43
CA GLU A 46 14.38 18.26 -15.20
C GLU A 46 13.03 17.55 -15.34
N SER A 47 12.56 17.41 -16.57
CA SER A 47 11.29 16.76 -16.87
C SER A 47 11.28 16.13 -18.26
N ILE A 48 10.37 15.19 -18.46
CA ILE A 48 10.09 14.55 -19.75
C ILE A 48 8.60 14.30 -19.89
N ASP A 49 8.05 14.58 -21.08
CA ASP A 49 6.67 14.29 -21.39
C ASP A 49 6.38 12.79 -21.23
N TRP A 50 5.24 12.43 -20.67
CA TRP A 50 4.83 11.04 -20.47
C TRP A 50 4.90 10.23 -21.77
N ASP A 51 4.47 10.81 -22.87
CA ASP A 51 4.46 10.14 -24.18
C ASP A 51 5.89 9.90 -24.72
N MET A 52 6.86 10.64 -24.20
CA MET A 52 8.27 10.54 -24.56
C MET A 52 9.10 9.76 -23.54
N LYS A 53 8.48 9.17 -22.53
CA LYS A 53 9.21 8.50 -21.43
C LYS A 53 10.15 7.39 -21.88
N ASN A 54 9.86 6.73 -22.99
CA ASN A 54 10.71 5.66 -23.54
C ASN A 54 12.06 6.16 -24.07
N TYR A 55 12.19 7.48 -24.29
CA TYR A 55 13.47 8.14 -24.57
C TYR A 55 14.15 8.65 -23.31
N GLY A 56 13.69 8.24 -22.15
CA GLY A 56 14.25 8.60 -20.85
C GLY A 56 14.94 7.42 -20.17
N CYS A 57 16.02 7.75 -19.46
CA CYS A 57 16.65 6.88 -18.48
C CYS A 57 16.51 7.57 -17.11
N PHE A 58 16.00 6.86 -16.14
CA PHE A 58 15.61 7.42 -14.84
C PHE A 58 16.44 6.79 -13.73
N THR A 59 17.00 7.62 -12.87
CA THR A 59 17.58 7.16 -11.60
C THR A 59 16.51 7.23 -10.51
N LEU A 60 16.39 6.18 -9.73
CA LEU A 60 15.31 5.97 -8.78
C LEU A 60 15.79 6.09 -7.33
N SER A 61 14.86 6.36 -6.43
CA SER A 61 15.13 6.48 -5.00
C SER A 61 15.62 5.20 -4.31
N ASN A 62 15.39 4.05 -4.92
CA ASN A 62 15.89 2.75 -4.44
C ASN A 62 17.34 2.44 -4.86
N GLY A 63 18.03 3.38 -5.52
CA GLY A 63 19.40 3.22 -6.01
C GLY A 63 19.52 2.54 -7.37
N HIS A 64 18.43 2.09 -7.96
CA HIS A 64 18.38 1.53 -9.30
C HIS A 64 18.14 2.61 -10.36
N TRP A 65 18.35 2.26 -11.60
CA TRP A 65 17.97 3.03 -12.76
C TRP A 65 17.03 2.19 -13.64
N CYS A 66 16.22 2.86 -14.45
CA CYS A 66 15.31 2.18 -15.35
C CYS A 66 15.10 2.95 -16.65
N TYR A 67 14.59 2.25 -17.64
CA TYR A 67 14.03 2.85 -18.85
C TYR A 67 12.58 3.27 -18.65
N GLY A 68 12.08 4.17 -19.48
CA GLY A 68 10.70 4.66 -19.38
C GLY A 68 9.64 3.58 -19.52
N GLU A 69 9.90 2.54 -20.30
CA GLU A 69 8.99 1.40 -20.44
C GLU A 69 8.75 0.61 -19.14
N GLN A 70 9.67 0.72 -18.17
CA GLN A 70 9.54 0.10 -16.84
C GLN A 70 8.71 0.93 -15.88
N ILE A 71 8.30 2.13 -16.26
CA ILE A 71 7.42 3.00 -15.48
C ILE A 71 5.98 2.76 -15.94
N ASP A 72 5.19 2.13 -15.07
CA ASP A 72 3.80 1.78 -15.35
C ASP A 72 2.87 2.99 -15.25
N SER A 73 3.05 3.79 -14.20
CA SER A 73 2.18 4.92 -13.93
C SER A 73 2.88 6.04 -13.17
N LEU A 74 2.42 7.25 -13.40
CA LEU A 74 2.75 8.43 -12.63
C LEU A 74 1.70 8.56 -11.53
N LEU A 75 2.15 8.62 -10.30
CA LEU A 75 1.29 8.92 -9.17
C LEU A 75 1.18 10.45 -9.10
N ASP A 76 0.02 10.95 -9.45
CA ASP A 76 -0.25 12.38 -9.39
C ASP A 76 0.05 12.91 -7.98
N GLU A 77 0.62 14.11 -7.91
CA GLU A 77 0.75 14.83 -6.65
C GLU A 77 -0.65 14.96 -6.07
N GLU A 78 -0.81 14.34 -4.94
CA GLU A 78 -2.02 14.13 -4.18
C GLU A 78 -3.14 15.13 -4.47
N GLU A 79 -4.11 14.74 -5.28
CA GLU A 79 -5.46 15.21 -4.98
C GLU A 79 -5.75 14.83 -3.52
N PRO A 80 -6.36 15.74 -2.74
CA PRO A 80 -6.69 15.42 -1.37
C PRO A 80 -7.43 14.09 -1.39
N LYS A 81 -6.80 13.06 -0.85
CA LYS A 81 -7.39 11.74 -0.74
C LYS A 81 -8.65 11.94 0.06
N GLU A 82 -9.79 11.67 -0.54
CA GLU A 82 -10.98 11.42 0.25
C GLU A 82 -10.57 10.40 1.31
N GLU A 83 -10.80 10.74 2.57
CA GLU A 83 -10.54 9.82 3.66
C GLU A 83 -11.31 8.54 3.37
N ILE A 84 -10.59 7.47 3.13
CA ILE A 84 -11.20 6.16 2.94
C ILE A 84 -11.36 5.57 4.33
N GLU A 85 -12.59 5.50 4.80
CA GLU A 85 -12.90 4.77 6.01
C GLU A 85 -12.83 3.27 5.71
N VAL A 86 -11.82 2.62 6.28
CA VAL A 86 -11.67 1.16 6.17
C VAL A 86 -12.11 0.52 7.48
N ARG A 87 -13.18 -0.25 7.43
CA ARG A 87 -13.59 -1.08 8.56
C ARG A 87 -12.69 -2.31 8.61
N VAL A 88 -11.84 -2.37 9.63
CA VAL A 88 -10.98 -3.53 9.87
C VAL A 88 -11.64 -4.40 10.91
N THR A 89 -11.94 -5.65 10.55
CA THR A 89 -12.52 -6.63 11.45
C THR A 89 -11.48 -7.67 11.83
N PHE A 90 -11.21 -7.78 13.13
CA PHE A 90 -10.33 -8.80 13.66
C PHE A 90 -11.15 -9.98 14.15
N ARG A 91 -10.72 -11.20 13.81
CA ARG A 91 -11.22 -12.42 14.44
C ARG A 91 -10.19 -12.93 15.42
N SER A 92 -10.56 -13.05 16.67
CA SER A 92 -9.74 -13.73 17.66
C SER A 92 -10.59 -14.73 18.44
N GLU A 93 -10.04 -15.88 18.74
CA GLU A 93 -10.66 -16.85 19.61
C GLU A 93 -10.17 -16.62 21.04
N VAL A 94 -11.07 -16.36 21.94
CA VAL A 94 -10.77 -16.17 23.35
C VAL A 94 -11.48 -17.25 24.16
N TYR A 95 -10.71 -17.98 24.95
CA TYR A 95 -11.25 -19.01 25.84
C TYR A 95 -11.51 -18.39 27.22
N ILE A 96 -12.80 -18.26 27.56
CA ILE A 96 -13.23 -17.72 28.83
C ILE A 96 -13.71 -18.85 29.72
N LYS A 97 -13.12 -18.99 30.90
CA LYS A 97 -13.52 -19.97 31.90
C LYS A 97 -14.41 -19.31 32.93
N GLY A 98 -15.57 -19.90 33.17
CA GLY A 98 -16.50 -19.49 34.20
C GLY A 98 -17.39 -20.67 34.65
N LYS A 99 -17.99 -20.53 35.82
CA LYS A 99 -18.89 -21.55 36.38
C LYS A 99 -20.32 -21.40 35.87
N THR A 100 -20.70 -20.20 35.46
CA THR A 100 -22.03 -19.87 34.94
C THR A 100 -21.89 -19.00 33.69
N MET A 101 -22.92 -18.98 32.87
CA MET A 101 -22.96 -18.17 31.66
C MET A 101 -22.97 -16.67 31.95
N GLU A 102 -23.54 -16.26 33.07
CA GLU A 102 -23.54 -14.88 33.53
C GLU A 102 -22.10 -14.41 33.85
N GLU A 103 -21.34 -15.24 34.54
CA GLU A 103 -19.93 -14.95 34.85
C GLU A 103 -19.07 -14.85 33.56
N ILE A 104 -19.35 -15.65 32.56
CA ILE A 104 -18.66 -15.59 31.26
C ILE A 104 -18.99 -14.31 30.52
N LYS A 105 -20.26 -13.86 30.53
CA LYS A 105 -20.69 -12.62 29.92
C LYS A 105 -20.00 -11.41 30.58
N ASP A 106 -19.97 -11.37 31.90
CA ASP A 106 -19.32 -10.30 32.65
C ASP A 106 -17.83 -10.22 32.30
N LYS A 107 -17.15 -11.34 32.22
CA LYS A 107 -15.73 -11.41 31.80
C LYS A 107 -15.54 -10.99 30.36
N TRP A 108 -16.47 -11.32 29.48
CA TRP A 108 -16.43 -10.92 28.08
C TRP A 108 -16.56 -9.40 27.92
N GLU A 109 -17.44 -8.76 28.63
CA GLU A 109 -17.65 -7.32 28.60
C GLU A 109 -16.44 -6.52 29.12
N GLU A 110 -15.67 -7.10 30.04
CA GLU A 110 -14.45 -6.50 30.59
C GLU A 110 -13.23 -6.66 29.67
N LEU A 111 -13.30 -7.47 28.60
CA LEU A 111 -12.17 -7.67 27.70
C LEU A 111 -11.92 -6.43 26.84
N PRO A 112 -10.69 -5.89 26.78
CA PRO A 112 -10.33 -4.75 25.95
C PRO A 112 -10.19 -5.19 24.48
N LEU A 113 -11.31 -5.45 23.81
CA LEU A 113 -11.38 -6.07 22.48
C LEU A 113 -11.07 -5.05 21.43
N PHE A 114 -10.44 -4.20 21.18
CA PHE A 114 -10.20 -3.25 20.09
C PHE A 114 -9.22 -2.10 20.44
N SER A 115 -8.40 -2.28 21.47
CA SER A 115 -7.31 -1.35 21.73
C SER A 115 -5.98 -1.91 21.20
N ALA A 116 -5.00 -1.03 20.98
CA ALA A 116 -3.64 -1.46 20.66
C ALA A 116 -3.06 -2.38 21.77
N ASP A 117 -3.42 -2.11 23.02
CA ASP A 117 -3.03 -2.91 24.17
C ASP A 117 -3.63 -4.33 24.13
N ALA A 118 -4.81 -4.50 23.56
CA ALA A 118 -5.40 -5.80 23.37
C ALA A 118 -4.62 -6.65 22.34
N LEU A 119 -4.09 -6.05 21.31
CA LEU A 119 -3.26 -6.73 20.32
C LEU A 119 -1.95 -7.22 20.92
N GLU A 120 -1.33 -6.45 21.80
CA GLU A 120 -0.13 -6.85 22.53
C GLU A 120 -0.45 -7.94 23.55
N THR A 121 -1.57 -7.83 24.27
CA THR A 121 -1.97 -8.77 25.33
C THR A 121 -2.29 -10.16 24.78
N TYR A 122 -2.87 -10.23 23.58
CA TYR A 122 -3.24 -11.50 22.94
C TYR A 122 -2.17 -12.06 21.99
N ASN A 123 -1.01 -11.44 21.95
CA ASN A 123 0.12 -11.91 21.14
C ASN A 123 -0.28 -12.13 19.68
N ALA A 124 -0.93 -11.12 19.10
CA ALA A 124 -1.45 -11.17 17.76
C ALA A 124 -0.33 -11.10 16.71
N GLU A 125 0.58 -12.08 16.73
CA GLU A 125 1.68 -12.20 15.77
C GLU A 125 1.16 -12.51 14.34
N TYR A 126 -0.09 -12.93 14.21
CA TYR A 126 -0.71 -13.30 12.95
C TYR A 126 -2.08 -12.63 12.79
N ILE A 127 -2.05 -11.35 12.43
CA ILE A 127 -3.25 -10.70 11.93
C ILE A 127 -3.30 -10.93 10.44
N GLU A 128 -4.01 -11.94 9.99
CA GLU A 128 -4.43 -12.01 8.61
C GLU A 128 -5.46 -10.90 8.39
N MET A 129 -5.09 -9.90 7.62
CA MET A 129 -6.06 -8.97 7.07
C MET A 129 -6.91 -9.76 6.07
N CYS A 130 -8.01 -10.31 6.55
CA CYS A 130 -9.03 -10.84 5.67
C CYS A 130 -9.61 -9.67 4.88
N SER A 131 -9.33 -9.65 3.59
CA SER A 131 -9.87 -8.67 2.67
C SER A 131 -11.40 -8.62 2.77
N SER A 132 -11.91 -7.45 3.09
CA SER A 132 -13.19 -6.85 2.67
C SER A 132 -14.44 -7.71 2.48
N GLU A 133 -14.61 -8.84 3.11
CA GLU A 133 -15.94 -9.41 3.26
C GLU A 133 -16.68 -8.60 4.30
N ARG A 134 -17.82 -8.04 3.91
CA ARG A 134 -18.79 -7.45 4.80
C ARG A 134 -19.13 -8.48 5.87
N VAL A 135 -18.58 -8.34 7.04
CA VAL A 135 -19.03 -9.10 8.19
C VAL A 135 -20.36 -8.48 8.59
N ASP A 136 -21.44 -9.21 8.41
CA ASP A 136 -22.74 -8.78 8.90
C ASP A 136 -22.64 -8.52 10.39
N ASP A 137 -23.25 -7.42 10.84
CA ASP A 137 -23.25 -6.99 12.25
C ASP A 137 -23.74 -8.10 13.21
N ASN A 138 -24.41 -9.10 12.68
CA ASN A 138 -24.89 -10.28 13.41
C ASN A 138 -23.81 -11.33 13.71
N SER A 139 -22.66 -11.28 13.09
CA SER A 139 -21.59 -12.27 13.35
C SER A 139 -20.95 -12.12 14.73
N TYR A 140 -21.14 -11.00 15.39
CA TYR A 140 -20.74 -10.77 16.79
C TYR A 140 -21.75 -11.27 17.81
N ASN A 141 -22.99 -11.46 17.40
CA ASN A 141 -24.08 -11.91 18.28
C ASN A 141 -24.25 -13.42 18.32
N ASN A 142 -23.43 -14.16 17.57
CA ASN A 142 -23.39 -15.60 17.63
C ASN A 142 -22.51 -16.17 18.74
N ILE A 143 -22.36 -15.42 19.81
CA ILE A 143 -22.19 -16.04 21.10
C ILE A 143 -23.63 -16.44 21.51
N ASP A 144 -24.17 -17.47 20.92
CA ASP A 144 -25.27 -18.17 21.48
C ASP A 144 -24.80 -18.85 22.77
N LEU A 145 -24.87 -18.06 23.76
CA LEU A 145 -24.71 -18.50 25.12
C LEU A 145 -26.06 -18.98 25.63
#